data_b7cd3e14a4bfaae92b291abeb45336e2
#
_entry.id   b7cd3e14a4bfaae92b291abeb45336e2
#
_cell.length_a   1.000
_cell.length_b   1.000
_cell.length_c   1.000
_cell.angle_alpha   90.00
_cell.angle_beta   90.00
_cell.angle_gamma   90.00
#
_symmetry.space_group_name_H-M   'P 1'
#
loop_
_entity.id
_entity.type
_entity.pdbx_description
1 polymer ?
#
loop_
_entity_poly.entity_id
_entity_poly.type
_entity_poly.pdbx_seq_one_letter_code
_entity_poly.pdbx_strand_id
1 'polypeptide(L)'
;QRYVEALKAINQDPAAGAVLFIHAPTAIVASADIARALLPLATQSPPRLLACWLGGAAVAQARQSFQDAGVACFETPEQAVRAFAMGLAYRRNQEQLMQTPPAAAARLPADRAGAQALIDTTLASGRTLMTEPEAKALLSAYRIETVATRTADATASAAIAAATQVGYPVALKILSADISHKSEVGGVALNLASAQEVRLAAQAMLERVRQARPGARIDGFTVQAMVRRAHTQELIVGAAIDPAFGPVILFGQGGTAVELLADRALALPPLNLALARALVERTRVSRLLKGWRDVPAADLDALYEVLVTVSQMLADLPQISELDINPLILNHQGALALDARVGLKVSAPAGAANFAIRPYPLDLVQTLPWQGRLLTLRPIRPEDEFQHRQFLGQLDAEDIRMRVFYSRRSIGHGELARLTQIDYEREMAFVAVACDPDPANAAEQTLGVVRAVADPDNIDAEFGIIVRSDIKGLGLGALLLRKMVDYLRARGTRRLVATVLGNNQRMRELARQLEFQDHASPSDPDTRSIHLDLQAPPARP
;
A
#
# COMPACT_ATOMS: atom_id res chain seq x y z
N GLN A 1 -3.86 3.66 -51.43
CA GLN A 1 -2.71 4.56 -51.24
C GLN A 1 -2.92 5.47 -50.01
N ARG A 2 -4.06 6.22 -49.88
CA ARG A 2 -4.31 7.15 -48.75
C ARG A 2 -4.20 6.50 -47.39
N TYR A 3 -4.73 5.30 -47.21
CA TYR A 3 -4.62 4.56 -45.94
C TYR A 3 -3.16 4.23 -45.58
N VAL A 4 -2.38 3.84 -46.57
CA VAL A 4 -0.95 3.52 -46.39
C VAL A 4 -0.16 4.76 -45.95
N GLU A 5 -0.38 5.88 -46.59
CA GLU A 5 0.31 7.13 -46.31
C GLU A 5 -0.08 7.68 -44.93
N ALA A 6 -1.38 7.63 -44.58
CA ALA A 6 -1.85 8.03 -43.25
C ALA A 6 -1.24 7.17 -42.15
N LEU A 7 -1.23 5.84 -42.33
CA LEU A 7 -0.66 4.93 -41.32
C LEU A 7 0.86 5.09 -41.18
N LYS A 8 1.57 5.34 -42.31
CA LYS A 8 3.01 5.67 -42.29
C LYS A 8 3.28 6.93 -41.48
N ALA A 9 2.52 8.00 -41.73
CA ALA A 9 2.68 9.26 -41.00
C ALA A 9 2.44 9.09 -39.49
N ILE A 10 1.38 8.36 -39.12
CA ILE A 10 1.06 8.10 -37.71
C ILE A 10 2.12 7.22 -37.04
N ASN A 11 2.62 6.18 -37.74
CA ASN A 11 3.68 5.31 -37.20
C ASN A 11 5.01 6.04 -36.94
N GLN A 12 5.25 7.16 -37.65
CA GLN A 12 6.44 8.01 -37.47
C GLN A 12 6.28 8.99 -36.29
N ASP A 13 5.05 9.22 -35.84
CA ASP A 13 4.81 10.11 -34.70
C ASP A 13 5.11 9.40 -33.36
N PRO A 14 6.12 9.85 -32.61
CA PRO A 14 6.45 9.27 -31.32
C PRO A 14 5.36 9.49 -30.25
N ALA A 15 4.48 10.47 -30.44
CA ALA A 15 3.35 10.73 -29.55
C ALA A 15 2.19 9.75 -29.76
N ALA A 16 2.12 9.06 -30.91
CA ALA A 16 1.09 8.07 -31.20
C ALA A 16 1.40 6.74 -30.50
N GLY A 17 0.81 6.47 -29.33
CA GLY A 17 1.00 5.24 -28.57
C GLY A 17 0.28 4.02 -29.18
N ALA A 18 -0.89 4.22 -29.81
CA ALA A 18 -1.66 3.18 -30.50
C ALA A 18 -2.51 3.80 -31.61
N VAL A 19 -2.87 2.99 -32.58
CA VAL A 19 -3.71 3.39 -33.73
C VAL A 19 -4.93 2.48 -33.78
N LEU A 20 -6.12 3.07 -33.72
CA LEU A 20 -7.37 2.36 -33.99
C LEU A 20 -7.76 2.57 -35.45
N PHE A 21 -7.63 1.52 -36.24
CA PHE A 21 -8.08 1.50 -37.63
C PHE A 21 -9.51 0.99 -37.72
N ILE A 22 -10.43 1.82 -38.23
CA ILE A 22 -11.82 1.44 -38.44
C ILE A 22 -12.10 1.51 -39.94
N HIS A 23 -12.54 0.40 -40.52
CA HIS A 23 -12.91 0.33 -41.93
C HIS A 23 -14.34 -0.19 -42.10
N ALA A 24 -15.12 0.54 -42.87
CA ALA A 24 -16.40 0.09 -43.43
C ALA A 24 -16.25 -0.11 -44.94
N PRO A 25 -16.77 -1.19 -45.52
CA PRO A 25 -16.61 -1.49 -46.95
C PRO A 25 -17.25 -0.40 -47.82
N THR A 26 -16.56 -0.06 -48.89
CA THR A 26 -17.06 0.84 -49.92
C THR A 26 -17.14 0.10 -51.26
N ALA A 27 -17.99 0.58 -52.18
CA ALA A 27 -18.12 0.00 -53.52
C ALA A 27 -16.89 0.25 -54.44
N ILE A 28 -15.94 1.10 -53.99
CA ILE A 28 -14.85 1.58 -54.86
C ILE A 28 -13.60 0.66 -54.78
N VAL A 29 -13.27 0.19 -53.59
CA VAL A 29 -12.07 -0.64 -53.35
C VAL A 29 -12.45 -1.82 -52.46
N ALA A 30 -12.03 -3.05 -52.86
CA ALA A 30 -12.25 -4.22 -52.07
C ALA A 30 -11.47 -4.17 -50.72
N SER A 31 -12.14 -4.54 -49.63
CA SER A 31 -11.52 -4.53 -48.31
C SER A 31 -10.27 -5.40 -48.21
N ALA A 32 -10.21 -6.51 -48.96
CA ALA A 32 -9.06 -7.37 -49.05
C ALA A 32 -7.82 -6.68 -49.66
N ASP A 33 -8.00 -5.81 -50.63
CA ASP A 33 -6.89 -5.05 -51.25
C ASP A 33 -6.35 -3.99 -50.27
N ILE A 34 -7.23 -3.36 -49.50
CA ILE A 34 -6.85 -2.44 -48.43
C ILE A 34 -6.05 -3.17 -47.36
N ALA A 35 -6.52 -4.34 -46.93
CA ALA A 35 -5.83 -5.15 -45.96
C ALA A 35 -4.42 -5.55 -46.42
N ARG A 36 -4.31 -6.04 -47.66
CA ARG A 36 -3.02 -6.43 -48.27
C ARG A 36 -2.04 -5.25 -48.31
N ALA A 37 -2.50 -4.06 -48.61
CA ALA A 37 -1.67 -2.86 -48.68
C ALA A 37 -1.22 -2.36 -47.28
N LEU A 38 -2.00 -2.59 -46.22
CA LEU A 38 -1.71 -2.17 -44.86
C LEU A 38 -0.88 -3.17 -44.06
N LEU A 39 -0.94 -4.46 -44.39
CA LEU A 39 -0.26 -5.52 -43.66
C LEU A 39 1.22 -5.24 -43.37
N PRO A 40 2.06 -4.79 -44.32
CA PRO A 40 3.47 -4.51 -44.07
C PRO A 40 3.72 -3.42 -43.02
N LEU A 41 2.74 -2.52 -42.84
CA LEU A 41 2.81 -1.46 -41.84
C LEU A 41 2.18 -1.87 -40.52
N ALA A 42 1.16 -2.71 -40.58
CA ALA A 42 0.42 -3.20 -39.40
C ALA A 42 1.25 -4.20 -38.58
N THR A 43 2.17 -4.91 -39.21
CA THR A 43 3.07 -5.90 -38.58
C THR A 43 4.40 -5.31 -38.10
N GLN A 44 4.62 -4.01 -38.20
CA GLN A 44 5.83 -3.37 -37.69
C GLN A 44 5.93 -3.51 -36.15
N SER A 45 7.14 -3.72 -35.65
CA SER A 45 7.40 -3.82 -34.21
C SER A 45 7.81 -2.47 -33.62
N PRO A 46 7.27 -2.07 -32.46
CA PRO A 46 6.19 -2.73 -31.71
C PRO A 46 4.84 -2.59 -32.40
N PRO A 47 3.95 -3.58 -32.28
CA PRO A 47 2.63 -3.53 -32.91
C PRO A 47 1.79 -2.44 -32.23
N ARG A 48 1.34 -1.46 -33.00
CA ARG A 48 0.56 -0.32 -32.51
C ARG A 48 -0.87 -0.31 -33.04
N LEU A 49 -1.20 -1.17 -34.02
CA LEU A 49 -2.47 -1.16 -34.72
C LEU A 49 -3.49 -2.12 -34.09
N LEU A 50 -4.66 -1.59 -33.78
CA LEU A 50 -5.88 -2.35 -33.49
C LEU A 50 -6.84 -2.16 -34.67
N ALA A 51 -7.21 -3.24 -35.34
CA ALA A 51 -8.05 -3.18 -36.52
C ALA A 51 -9.51 -3.51 -36.22
N CYS A 52 -10.42 -2.69 -36.70
CA CYS A 52 -11.85 -2.92 -36.68
C CYS A 52 -12.41 -2.95 -38.10
N TRP A 53 -12.78 -4.14 -38.56
CA TRP A 53 -13.35 -4.37 -39.89
C TRP A 53 -14.88 -4.50 -39.77
N LEU A 54 -15.60 -3.42 -40.07
CA LEU A 54 -17.06 -3.37 -40.07
C LEU A 54 -17.61 -3.88 -41.39
N GLY A 55 -18.69 -4.69 -41.39
CA GLY A 55 -19.37 -5.11 -42.60
C GLY A 55 -19.55 -6.62 -42.80
N GLY A 56 -19.44 -7.42 -41.76
CA GLY A 56 -19.76 -8.85 -41.79
C GLY A 56 -18.98 -9.63 -42.85
N ALA A 57 -19.68 -10.29 -43.78
CA ALA A 57 -19.09 -11.11 -44.82
C ALA A 57 -18.23 -10.31 -45.82
N ALA A 58 -18.55 -9.04 -46.09
CA ALA A 58 -17.83 -8.20 -47.04
C ALA A 58 -16.38 -7.88 -46.62
N VAL A 59 -16.06 -8.02 -45.35
CA VAL A 59 -14.72 -7.79 -44.79
C VAL A 59 -14.05 -9.05 -44.24
N ALA A 60 -14.68 -10.21 -44.38
CA ALA A 60 -14.19 -11.46 -43.78
C ALA A 60 -12.77 -11.83 -44.24
N GLN A 61 -12.46 -11.69 -45.52
CA GLN A 61 -11.13 -11.97 -46.06
C GLN A 61 -10.07 -11.00 -45.54
N ALA A 62 -10.41 -9.71 -45.41
CA ALA A 62 -9.51 -8.70 -44.88
C ALA A 62 -9.20 -8.98 -43.40
N ARG A 63 -10.22 -9.31 -42.60
CA ARG A 63 -10.08 -9.68 -41.21
C ARG A 63 -9.20 -10.90 -41.04
N GLN A 64 -9.45 -11.96 -41.81
CA GLN A 64 -8.66 -13.18 -41.77
C GLN A 64 -7.20 -12.92 -42.07
N SER A 65 -6.89 -12.14 -43.12
CA SER A 65 -5.51 -11.80 -43.48
C SER A 65 -4.76 -11.06 -42.36
N PHE A 66 -5.46 -10.20 -41.62
CA PHE A 66 -4.88 -9.49 -40.45
C PHE A 66 -4.68 -10.42 -39.26
N GLN A 67 -5.64 -11.31 -38.98
CA GLN A 67 -5.54 -12.32 -37.93
C GLN A 67 -4.39 -13.31 -38.17
N ASP A 68 -4.26 -13.79 -39.41
CA ASP A 68 -3.18 -14.70 -39.81
C ASP A 68 -1.79 -14.05 -39.65
N ALA A 69 -1.73 -12.73 -39.81
CA ALA A 69 -0.51 -11.94 -39.60
C ALA A 69 -0.29 -11.50 -38.13
N GLY A 70 -1.13 -11.94 -37.19
CA GLY A 70 -1.01 -11.61 -35.77
C GLY A 70 -1.45 -10.20 -35.39
N VAL A 71 -2.17 -9.48 -36.29
CA VAL A 71 -2.70 -8.16 -35.99
C VAL A 71 -4.01 -8.28 -35.23
N ALA A 72 -4.15 -7.56 -34.11
CA ALA A 72 -5.34 -7.58 -33.29
C ALA A 72 -6.57 -7.03 -34.03
N CYS A 73 -7.57 -7.88 -34.24
CA CYS A 73 -8.80 -7.56 -34.97
C CYS A 73 -10.04 -7.68 -34.07
N PHE A 74 -10.94 -6.72 -34.21
CA PHE A 74 -12.18 -6.62 -33.45
C PHE A 74 -13.37 -6.40 -34.37
N GLU A 75 -14.55 -6.83 -33.91
CA GLU A 75 -15.79 -6.67 -34.66
C GLU A 75 -16.39 -5.28 -34.51
N THR A 76 -16.17 -4.63 -33.34
CA THR A 76 -16.63 -3.28 -33.06
C THR A 76 -15.52 -2.39 -32.51
N PRO A 77 -15.61 -1.06 -32.71
CA PRO A 77 -14.65 -0.11 -32.14
C PRO A 77 -14.60 -0.18 -30.60
N GLU A 78 -15.76 -0.43 -29.96
CA GLU A 78 -15.85 -0.55 -28.50
C GLU A 78 -15.03 -1.72 -27.97
N GLN A 79 -15.04 -2.86 -28.67
CA GLN A 79 -14.21 -4.02 -28.31
C GLN A 79 -12.72 -3.68 -28.42
N ALA A 80 -12.32 -2.99 -29.49
CA ALA A 80 -10.93 -2.56 -29.68
C ALA A 80 -10.48 -1.60 -28.58
N VAL A 81 -11.30 -0.61 -28.23
CA VAL A 81 -11.00 0.35 -27.14
C VAL A 81 -10.94 -0.37 -25.80
N ARG A 82 -11.84 -1.30 -25.53
CA ARG A 82 -11.82 -2.12 -24.29
C ARG A 82 -10.55 -2.95 -24.18
N ALA A 83 -10.16 -3.63 -25.26
CA ALA A 83 -8.92 -4.42 -25.29
C ALA A 83 -7.68 -3.55 -25.08
N PHE A 84 -7.64 -2.37 -25.70
CA PHE A 84 -6.57 -1.40 -25.46
C PHE A 84 -6.53 -0.94 -24.00
N ALA A 85 -7.68 -0.59 -23.42
CA ALA A 85 -7.77 -0.18 -22.02
C ALA A 85 -7.30 -1.27 -21.06
N MET A 86 -7.65 -2.55 -21.33
CA MET A 86 -7.17 -3.69 -20.55
C MET A 86 -5.64 -3.84 -20.64
N GLY A 87 -5.07 -3.73 -21.83
CA GLY A 87 -3.61 -3.78 -22.03
C GLY A 87 -2.89 -2.63 -21.34
N LEU A 88 -3.47 -1.43 -21.36
CA LEU A 88 -2.94 -0.28 -20.63
C LEU A 88 -3.01 -0.46 -19.11
N ALA A 89 -4.14 -0.96 -18.61
CA ALA A 89 -4.30 -1.27 -17.18
C ALA A 89 -3.28 -2.33 -16.73
N TYR A 90 -3.09 -3.38 -17.53
CA TYR A 90 -2.10 -4.42 -17.25
C TYR A 90 -0.67 -3.85 -17.15
N ARG A 91 -0.25 -3.02 -18.12
CA ARG A 91 1.07 -2.36 -18.06
C ARG A 91 1.23 -1.48 -16.83
N ARG A 92 0.23 -0.65 -16.53
CA ARG A 92 0.25 0.20 -15.34
C ARG A 92 0.36 -0.62 -14.05
N ASN A 93 -0.36 -1.73 -13.97
CA ASN A 93 -0.27 -2.63 -12.82
C ASN A 93 1.12 -3.25 -12.70
N GLN A 94 1.73 -3.67 -13.82
CA GLN A 94 3.12 -4.17 -13.82
C GLN A 94 4.13 -3.10 -13.40
N GLU A 95 3.99 -1.87 -13.92
CA GLU A 95 4.83 -0.74 -13.54
C GLU A 95 4.71 -0.44 -12.04
N GLN A 96 3.49 -0.46 -11.50
CA GLN A 96 3.25 -0.27 -10.06
C GLN A 96 3.85 -1.38 -9.21
N LEU A 97 3.75 -2.64 -9.63
CA LEU A 97 4.36 -3.78 -8.94
C LEU A 97 5.90 -3.74 -8.97
N MET A 98 6.49 -3.13 -9.99
CA MET A 98 7.94 -2.95 -10.11
C MET A 98 8.43 -1.63 -9.52
N GLN A 99 7.53 -0.74 -9.13
CA GLN A 99 7.92 0.56 -8.59
C GLN A 99 8.46 0.40 -7.17
N THR A 100 9.71 0.81 -6.95
CA THR A 100 10.24 0.96 -5.61
C THR A 100 9.67 2.21 -4.98
N PRO A 101 8.89 2.13 -3.89
CA PRO A 101 8.41 3.31 -3.22
C PRO A 101 9.59 4.14 -2.71
N PRO A 102 9.53 5.47 -2.80
CA PRO A 102 10.54 6.31 -2.17
C PRO A 102 10.59 6.00 -0.67
N ALA A 103 11.80 6.02 -0.10
CA ALA A 103 11.94 5.94 1.35
C ALA A 103 11.03 6.99 1.98
N ALA A 104 10.16 6.57 2.90
CA ALA A 104 9.31 7.51 3.61
C ALA A 104 10.22 8.58 4.21
N ALA A 105 9.98 9.85 3.89
CA ALA A 105 10.67 10.96 4.54
C ALA A 105 10.61 10.70 6.04
N ALA A 106 11.72 10.93 6.77
CA ALA A 106 11.85 10.60 8.18
C ALA A 106 10.69 11.24 8.95
N ARG A 107 9.60 10.50 9.12
CA ARG A 107 8.42 10.95 9.84
C ARG A 107 8.72 10.89 11.32
N LEU A 108 8.27 11.89 12.04
CA LEU A 108 8.21 11.78 13.49
C LEU A 108 7.42 10.52 13.85
N PRO A 109 7.93 9.67 14.74
CA PRO A 109 7.25 8.43 15.10
C PRO A 109 5.85 8.72 15.66
N ALA A 110 4.88 7.87 15.34
CA ALA A 110 3.57 7.91 15.94
C ALA A 110 3.66 7.58 17.44
N ASP A 111 2.80 8.21 18.23
CA ASP A 111 2.62 7.84 19.64
C ASP A 111 1.72 6.59 19.75
N ARG A 112 2.31 5.42 19.45
CA ARG A 112 1.60 4.13 19.50
C ARG A 112 1.12 3.80 20.91
N ALA A 113 1.91 4.13 21.92
CA ALA A 113 1.57 3.83 23.30
C ALA A 113 0.36 4.65 23.77
N GLY A 114 0.33 5.95 23.46
CA GLY A 114 -0.83 6.80 23.73
C GLY A 114 -2.07 6.37 22.96
N ALA A 115 -1.93 5.98 21.69
CA ALA A 115 -3.02 5.47 20.87
C ALA A 115 -3.60 4.16 21.44
N GLN A 116 -2.75 3.21 21.84
CA GLN A 116 -3.20 1.96 22.47
C GLN A 116 -3.91 2.21 23.80
N ALA A 117 -3.40 3.12 24.64
CA ALA A 117 -4.04 3.48 25.90
C ALA A 117 -5.46 4.08 25.72
N LEU A 118 -5.69 4.86 24.66
CA LEU A 118 -7.02 5.36 24.30
C LEU A 118 -7.98 4.21 23.97
N ILE A 119 -7.54 3.25 23.17
CA ILE A 119 -8.32 2.05 22.81
C ILE A 119 -8.64 1.23 24.06
N ASP A 120 -7.63 0.93 24.88
CA ASP A 120 -7.79 0.12 26.09
C ASP A 120 -8.76 0.77 27.08
N THR A 121 -8.68 2.11 27.25
CA THR A 121 -9.61 2.88 28.10
C THR A 121 -11.03 2.78 27.58
N THR A 122 -11.23 2.92 26.28
CA THR A 122 -12.55 2.80 25.66
C THR A 122 -13.14 1.42 25.86
N LEU A 123 -12.37 0.36 25.58
CA LEU A 123 -12.82 -1.03 25.73
C LEU A 123 -13.07 -1.39 27.21
N ALA A 124 -12.22 -0.91 28.14
CA ALA A 124 -12.41 -1.12 29.58
C ALA A 124 -13.70 -0.47 30.11
N SER A 125 -14.18 0.61 29.46
CA SER A 125 -15.49 1.20 29.77
C SER A 125 -16.69 0.42 29.21
N GLY A 126 -16.48 -0.72 28.54
CA GLY A 126 -17.52 -1.53 27.88
C GLY A 126 -17.99 -0.99 26.54
N ARG A 127 -17.34 0.06 26.00
CA ARG A 127 -17.71 0.66 24.71
C ARG A 127 -16.89 0.05 23.58
N THR A 128 -17.53 -0.11 22.42
CA THR A 128 -16.90 -0.50 21.16
C THR A 128 -16.88 0.63 20.13
N LEU A 129 -17.36 1.82 20.50
CA LEU A 129 -17.33 3.02 19.69
C LEU A 129 -16.66 4.13 20.47
N MET A 130 -15.62 4.72 19.90
CA MET A 130 -14.98 5.91 20.47
C MET A 130 -15.85 7.14 20.28
N THR A 131 -15.82 8.06 21.25
CA THR A 131 -16.40 9.39 21.08
C THR A 131 -15.59 10.20 20.07
N GLU A 132 -16.18 11.24 19.49
CA GLU A 132 -15.48 12.12 18.52
C GLU A 132 -14.16 12.71 19.08
N PRO A 133 -14.08 13.19 20.33
CA PRO A 133 -12.81 13.65 20.90
C PRO A 133 -11.76 12.53 21.02
N GLU A 134 -12.17 11.32 21.44
CA GLU A 134 -11.28 10.16 21.54
C GLU A 134 -10.76 9.75 20.16
N ALA A 135 -11.63 9.71 19.13
CA ALA A 135 -11.25 9.40 17.76
C ALA A 135 -10.26 10.45 17.20
N LYS A 136 -10.49 11.73 17.44
CA LYS A 136 -9.56 12.81 17.06
C LYS A 136 -8.22 12.71 17.79
N ALA A 137 -8.23 12.37 19.08
CA ALA A 137 -7.01 12.15 19.84
C ALA A 137 -6.21 10.96 19.26
N LEU A 138 -6.90 9.88 18.85
CA LEU A 138 -6.28 8.74 18.18
C LEU A 138 -5.63 9.15 16.84
N LEU A 139 -6.33 9.93 16.01
CA LEU A 139 -5.76 10.47 14.76
C LEU A 139 -4.55 11.36 15.03
N SER A 140 -4.62 12.21 16.04
CA SER A 140 -3.51 13.12 16.41
C SER A 140 -2.28 12.36 16.92
N ALA A 141 -2.45 11.24 17.62
CA ALA A 141 -1.35 10.35 18.02
C ALA A 141 -0.57 9.82 16.82
N TYR A 142 -1.24 9.66 15.66
CA TYR A 142 -0.64 9.31 14.37
C TYR A 142 -0.33 10.51 13.48
N ARG A 143 -0.34 11.73 14.02
CA ARG A 143 0.00 12.97 13.29
C ARG A 143 -0.95 13.33 12.14
N ILE A 144 -2.17 12.80 12.13
CA ILE A 144 -3.23 13.30 11.26
C ILE A 144 -3.79 14.56 11.92
N GLU A 145 -3.70 15.68 11.21
CA GLU A 145 -4.17 16.97 11.72
C GLU A 145 -5.69 16.96 11.91
N THR A 146 -6.17 17.38 13.07
CA THR A 146 -7.58 17.48 13.41
C THR A 146 -7.94 18.90 13.80
N VAL A 147 -9.19 19.29 13.51
CA VAL A 147 -9.67 20.62 13.90
C VAL A 147 -9.69 20.76 15.42
N ALA A 148 -9.30 21.96 15.92
CA ALA A 148 -9.33 22.27 17.34
C ALA A 148 -10.73 22.04 17.93
N THR A 149 -10.81 21.12 18.88
CA THR A 149 -12.05 20.67 19.52
C THR A 149 -11.87 20.66 21.03
N ARG A 150 -12.87 21.13 21.75
CA ARG A 150 -12.94 21.05 23.21
C ARG A 150 -14.24 20.40 23.66
N THR A 151 -14.17 19.65 24.74
CA THR A 151 -15.36 19.12 25.43
C THR A 151 -15.86 20.14 26.46
N ALA A 152 -17.15 20.14 26.69
CA ALA A 152 -17.82 20.95 27.70
C ALA A 152 -18.96 20.15 28.32
N ASP A 153 -19.21 20.37 29.60
CA ASP A 153 -20.35 19.77 30.28
C ASP A 153 -21.67 20.16 29.60
N ALA A 154 -22.74 19.40 29.84
CA ALA A 154 -24.08 19.63 29.26
C ALA A 154 -24.78 20.89 29.79
N THR A 155 -24.04 21.99 29.88
CA THR A 155 -24.55 23.31 30.29
C THR A 155 -24.18 24.39 29.30
N ALA A 156 -25.08 25.40 29.13
CA ALA A 156 -24.80 26.52 28.23
C ALA A 156 -23.57 27.33 28.66
N SER A 157 -23.30 27.45 29.95
CA SER A 157 -22.14 28.17 30.49
C SER A 157 -20.83 27.49 30.15
N ALA A 158 -20.74 26.15 30.28
CA ALA A 158 -19.59 25.37 29.91
C ALA A 158 -19.33 25.42 28.39
N ALA A 159 -20.39 25.33 27.57
CA ALA A 159 -20.30 25.47 26.13
C ALA A 159 -19.76 26.84 25.69
N ILE A 160 -20.21 27.94 26.34
CA ILE A 160 -19.71 29.30 26.08
C ILE A 160 -18.23 29.41 26.47
N ALA A 161 -17.84 28.90 27.64
CA ALA A 161 -16.44 28.92 28.08
C ALA A 161 -15.52 28.20 27.10
N ALA A 162 -15.92 27.01 26.65
CA ALA A 162 -15.20 26.26 25.63
C ALA A 162 -15.14 27.03 24.29
N ALA A 163 -16.23 27.62 23.83
CA ALA A 163 -16.31 28.42 22.61
C ALA A 163 -15.38 29.64 22.64
N THR A 164 -15.30 30.30 23.78
CA THR A 164 -14.40 31.46 23.99
C THR A 164 -12.93 31.04 23.90
N GLN A 165 -12.60 29.84 24.38
CA GLN A 165 -11.23 29.31 24.29
C GLN A 165 -10.86 28.82 22.87
N VAL A 166 -11.84 28.28 22.14
CA VAL A 166 -11.66 27.82 20.74
C VAL A 166 -11.58 29.01 19.79
N GLY A 167 -12.30 30.07 20.05
CA GLY A 167 -12.47 31.24 19.18
C GLY A 167 -13.68 31.12 18.24
N TYR A 168 -14.46 32.21 18.15
CA TYR A 168 -15.64 32.26 17.27
C TYR A 168 -15.26 32.50 15.80
N PRO A 169 -16.04 31.98 14.82
CA PRO A 169 -17.24 31.18 15.00
C PRO A 169 -16.94 29.73 15.33
N VAL A 170 -17.89 29.04 16.00
CA VAL A 170 -17.76 27.64 16.40
C VAL A 170 -18.90 26.78 15.88
N ALA A 171 -18.64 25.45 15.80
CA ALA A 171 -19.65 24.42 15.73
C ALA A 171 -19.88 23.85 17.14
N LEU A 172 -21.13 23.64 17.52
CA LEU A 172 -21.54 22.95 18.74
C LEU A 172 -22.19 21.65 18.37
N LYS A 173 -21.70 20.54 18.94
CA LYS A 173 -22.26 19.20 18.72
C LYS A 173 -22.54 18.54 20.07
N ILE A 174 -23.60 17.74 20.13
CA ILE A 174 -23.89 16.94 21.33
C ILE A 174 -22.81 15.87 21.54
N LEU A 175 -22.40 15.65 22.76
CA LEU A 175 -21.50 14.57 23.16
C LEU A 175 -22.31 13.51 23.90
N SER A 176 -22.42 12.35 23.29
CA SER A 176 -23.13 11.19 23.81
C SER A 176 -22.58 9.92 23.17
N ALA A 177 -22.32 8.90 23.96
CA ALA A 177 -21.96 7.57 23.47
C ALA A 177 -23.17 6.82 22.85
N ASP A 178 -24.40 7.22 23.19
CA ASP A 178 -25.63 6.56 22.74
C ASP A 178 -26.17 7.14 21.42
N ILE A 179 -25.58 8.24 20.91
CA ILE A 179 -26.04 8.95 19.71
C ILE A 179 -24.94 8.97 18.66
N SER A 180 -25.04 8.07 17.69
CA SER A 180 -24.08 7.95 16.58
C SER A 180 -24.32 8.97 15.46
N HIS A 181 -25.59 9.26 15.12
CA HIS A 181 -26.00 10.20 14.07
C HIS A 181 -26.56 11.50 14.67
N LYS A 182 -25.66 12.38 15.09
CA LYS A 182 -25.98 13.61 15.82
C LYS A 182 -26.90 14.56 15.05
N SER A 183 -26.71 14.65 13.73
CA SER A 183 -27.50 15.53 12.86
C SER A 183 -28.99 15.16 12.81
N GLU A 184 -29.31 13.86 12.83
CA GLU A 184 -30.69 13.35 12.77
C GLU A 184 -31.53 13.77 13.99
N VAL A 185 -30.88 13.90 15.13
CA VAL A 185 -31.53 14.31 16.39
C VAL A 185 -31.42 15.82 16.66
N GLY A 186 -30.95 16.60 15.68
CA GLY A 186 -30.71 18.04 15.86
C GLY A 186 -29.56 18.35 16.83
N GLY A 187 -28.62 17.40 16.98
CA GLY A 187 -27.47 17.49 17.88
C GLY A 187 -26.26 18.22 17.30
N VAL A 188 -26.41 19.00 16.22
CA VAL A 188 -25.35 19.78 15.58
C VAL A 188 -25.87 21.20 15.31
N ALA A 189 -25.08 22.22 15.67
CA ALA A 189 -25.31 23.60 15.31
C ALA A 189 -24.00 24.23 14.80
N LEU A 190 -24.05 24.87 13.65
CA LEU A 190 -22.88 25.39 12.93
C LEU A 190 -22.90 26.92 12.89
N ASN A 191 -21.73 27.51 12.63
CA ASN A 191 -21.53 28.95 12.42
C ASN A 191 -21.99 29.85 13.61
N LEU A 192 -21.85 29.37 14.83
CA LEU A 192 -22.20 30.17 16.02
C LEU A 192 -21.12 31.24 16.24
N ALA A 193 -21.48 32.50 16.00
CA ALA A 193 -20.55 33.62 15.96
C ALA A 193 -20.42 34.36 17.31
N SER A 194 -21.23 34.02 18.31
CA SER A 194 -21.25 34.72 19.61
C SER A 194 -21.62 33.80 20.78
N ALA A 195 -21.27 34.23 21.99
CA ALA A 195 -21.65 33.55 23.22
C ALA A 195 -23.17 33.41 23.38
N GLN A 196 -23.94 34.39 22.89
CA GLN A 196 -25.39 34.35 22.94
C GLN A 196 -25.95 33.28 22.00
N GLU A 197 -25.41 33.15 20.77
CA GLU A 197 -25.81 32.11 19.83
C GLU A 197 -25.46 30.72 20.37
N VAL A 198 -24.28 30.54 20.97
CA VAL A 198 -23.90 29.28 21.64
C VAL A 198 -24.86 28.95 22.77
N ARG A 199 -25.26 29.93 23.59
CA ARG A 199 -26.23 29.72 24.66
C ARG A 199 -27.57 29.21 24.15
N LEU A 200 -28.12 29.88 23.15
CA LEU A 200 -29.44 29.53 22.57
C LEU A 200 -29.35 28.15 21.88
N ALA A 201 -28.28 27.90 21.13
CA ALA A 201 -28.07 26.63 20.46
C ALA A 201 -27.93 25.45 21.45
N ALA A 202 -27.17 25.64 22.55
CA ALA A 202 -26.99 24.61 23.57
C ALA A 202 -28.31 24.26 24.26
N GLN A 203 -29.09 25.24 24.64
CA GLN A 203 -30.40 25.03 25.28
C GLN A 203 -31.38 24.32 24.34
N ALA A 204 -31.51 24.81 23.11
CA ALA A 204 -32.40 24.22 22.12
C ALA A 204 -31.97 22.80 21.70
N MET A 205 -30.65 22.52 21.64
CA MET A 205 -30.10 21.22 21.32
C MET A 205 -30.43 20.19 22.42
N LEU A 206 -30.21 20.52 23.69
CA LEU A 206 -30.54 19.65 24.80
C LEU A 206 -32.03 19.28 24.83
N GLU A 207 -32.90 20.24 24.55
CA GLU A 207 -34.35 20.00 24.49
C GLU A 207 -34.68 19.04 23.34
N ARG A 208 -34.23 19.33 22.13
CA ARG A 208 -34.48 18.47 20.94
C ARG A 208 -33.97 17.06 21.12
N VAL A 209 -32.74 16.91 21.63
CA VAL A 209 -32.12 15.60 21.81
C VAL A 209 -32.86 14.77 22.85
N ARG A 210 -33.28 15.38 23.96
CA ARG A 210 -34.10 14.70 24.99
C ARG A 210 -35.46 14.26 24.45
N GLN A 211 -36.08 15.06 23.59
CA GLN A 211 -37.34 14.70 22.95
C GLN A 211 -37.15 13.57 21.91
N ALA A 212 -36.11 13.65 21.11
CA ALA A 212 -35.83 12.65 20.05
C ALA A 212 -35.31 11.31 20.62
N ARG A 213 -34.59 11.35 21.74
CA ARG A 213 -33.96 10.17 22.38
C ARG A 213 -34.06 10.29 23.92
N PRO A 214 -35.26 10.05 24.53
CA PRO A 214 -35.50 10.25 25.96
C PRO A 214 -34.60 9.44 26.90
N GLY A 215 -34.06 8.29 26.42
CA GLY A 215 -33.20 7.41 27.22
C GLY A 215 -31.69 7.61 27.01
N ALA A 216 -31.27 8.47 26.07
CA ALA A 216 -29.89 8.66 25.76
C ALA A 216 -29.16 9.46 26.84
N ARG A 217 -28.01 8.98 27.28
CA ARG A 217 -27.11 9.69 28.17
C ARG A 217 -26.40 10.80 27.40
N ILE A 218 -26.55 12.03 27.89
CA ILE A 218 -25.85 13.19 27.34
C ILE A 218 -24.66 13.49 28.26
N ASP A 219 -23.44 13.29 27.72
CA ASP A 219 -22.19 13.50 28.44
C ASP A 219 -21.74 14.98 28.39
N GLY A 220 -22.28 15.77 27.45
CA GLY A 220 -21.93 17.16 27.27
C GLY A 220 -22.02 17.65 25.84
N PHE A 221 -21.10 18.54 25.49
CA PHE A 221 -20.92 19.08 24.15
C PHE A 221 -19.48 18.92 23.66
N THR A 222 -19.32 18.88 22.36
CA THR A 222 -18.06 19.21 21.70
C THR A 222 -18.20 20.57 21.02
N VAL A 223 -17.23 21.43 21.27
CA VAL A 223 -17.11 22.77 20.68
C VAL A 223 -15.89 22.79 19.76
N GLN A 224 -16.12 23.11 18.51
CA GLN A 224 -15.13 22.97 17.46
C GLN A 224 -14.99 24.29 16.70
N ALA A 225 -13.75 24.67 16.32
CA ALA A 225 -13.52 25.82 15.47
C ALA A 225 -14.19 25.63 14.09
N MET A 226 -14.87 26.67 13.59
CA MET A 226 -15.34 26.67 12.21
C MET A 226 -14.19 26.94 11.27
N VAL A 227 -13.90 25.95 10.44
CA VAL A 227 -12.81 26.05 9.45
C VAL A 227 -13.33 26.76 8.20
N ARG A 228 -12.67 27.86 7.83
CA ARG A 228 -12.94 28.63 6.62
C ARG A 228 -11.68 28.68 5.77
N ARG A 229 -11.43 27.61 5.01
CA ARG A 229 -10.33 27.55 4.04
C ARG A 229 -10.91 27.73 2.65
N ALA A 230 -10.30 28.60 1.84
CA ALA A 230 -10.72 28.80 0.44
C ALA A 230 -10.41 27.56 -0.39
N HIS A 231 -11.21 27.31 -1.41
CA HIS A 231 -11.00 26.23 -2.40
C HIS A 231 -10.83 24.84 -1.78
N THR A 232 -11.58 24.58 -0.71
CA THR A 232 -11.55 23.32 0.02
C THR A 232 -12.39 22.25 -0.67
N GLN A 233 -11.84 21.03 -0.78
CA GLN A 233 -12.58 19.84 -1.19
C GLN A 233 -12.87 18.98 0.06
N GLU A 234 -14.11 18.52 0.16
CA GLU A 234 -14.52 17.56 1.19
C GLU A 234 -14.30 16.14 0.68
N LEU A 235 -13.56 15.36 1.43
CA LEU A 235 -13.17 13.98 1.10
C LEU A 235 -13.58 13.04 2.23
N ILE A 236 -13.69 11.76 1.89
CA ILE A 236 -13.86 10.67 2.85
C ILE A 236 -12.63 9.77 2.80
N VAL A 237 -12.10 9.46 3.97
CA VAL A 237 -11.11 8.41 4.18
C VAL A 237 -11.67 7.44 5.22
N GLY A 238 -11.99 6.24 4.79
CA GLY A 238 -12.57 5.22 5.65
C GLY A 238 -11.74 3.93 5.65
N ALA A 239 -11.96 3.11 6.68
CA ALA A 239 -11.49 1.73 6.72
C ALA A 239 -12.53 0.84 7.39
N ALA A 240 -12.64 -0.38 6.91
CA ALA A 240 -13.53 -1.40 7.47
C ALA A 240 -12.88 -2.78 7.34
N ILE A 241 -13.37 -3.74 8.10
CA ILE A 241 -12.92 -5.12 8.02
C ILE A 241 -13.84 -5.91 7.10
N ASP A 242 -13.33 -6.31 5.95
CA ASP A 242 -13.99 -7.23 5.04
C ASP A 242 -13.79 -8.68 5.49
N PRO A 243 -14.83 -9.54 5.46
CA PRO A 243 -14.71 -10.93 5.91
C PRO A 243 -13.70 -11.78 5.12
N ALA A 244 -13.47 -11.47 3.84
CA ALA A 244 -12.58 -12.22 2.96
C ALA A 244 -11.17 -11.59 2.86
N PHE A 245 -11.10 -10.25 2.84
CA PHE A 245 -9.85 -9.52 2.59
C PHE A 245 -9.24 -8.89 3.86
N GLY A 246 -9.92 -8.98 5.01
CA GLY A 246 -9.48 -8.26 6.20
C GLY A 246 -9.65 -6.74 6.05
N PRO A 247 -8.71 -5.94 6.55
CA PRO A 247 -8.81 -4.47 6.44
C PRO A 247 -8.86 -3.99 4.99
N VAL A 248 -9.79 -3.08 4.70
CA VAL A 248 -9.94 -2.40 3.42
C VAL A 248 -9.99 -0.90 3.66
N ILE A 249 -9.26 -0.12 2.88
CA ILE A 249 -9.26 1.35 2.93
C ILE A 249 -10.14 1.89 1.80
N LEU A 250 -11.01 2.83 2.15
CA LEU A 250 -11.87 3.56 1.23
C LEU A 250 -11.37 5.00 1.10
N PHE A 251 -11.32 5.50 -0.11
CA PHE A 251 -11.14 6.93 -0.42
C PHE A 251 -12.22 7.38 -1.38
N GLY A 252 -12.74 8.59 -1.20
CA GLY A 252 -13.74 9.15 -2.11
C GLY A 252 -14.04 10.62 -1.87
N GLN A 253 -14.96 11.14 -2.71
CA GLN A 253 -15.51 12.47 -2.53
C GLN A 253 -16.40 12.49 -1.29
N GLY A 254 -16.27 13.53 -0.45
CA GLY A 254 -17.10 13.80 0.71
C GLY A 254 -18.28 14.74 0.41
N GLY A 255 -18.97 15.17 1.46
CA GLY A 255 -20.09 16.09 1.37
C GLY A 255 -21.46 15.42 1.14
N THR A 256 -22.51 16.23 1.01
CA THR A 256 -23.91 15.79 0.97
C THR A 256 -24.30 14.99 -0.28
N ALA A 257 -23.48 15.02 -1.33
CA ALA A 257 -23.72 14.31 -2.60
C ALA A 257 -23.04 12.93 -2.69
N VAL A 258 -22.37 12.47 -1.64
CA VAL A 258 -21.60 11.22 -1.61
C VAL A 258 -22.40 10.01 -2.06
N GLU A 259 -23.61 9.86 -1.54
CA GLU A 259 -24.49 8.72 -1.83
C GLU A 259 -24.96 8.71 -3.29
N LEU A 260 -25.15 9.89 -3.88
CA LEU A 260 -25.62 10.03 -5.26
C LEU A 260 -24.51 9.84 -6.28
N LEU A 261 -23.31 10.36 -6.01
CA LEU A 261 -22.19 10.33 -6.95
C LEU A 261 -21.39 9.03 -6.88
N ALA A 262 -21.39 8.34 -5.73
CA ALA A 262 -20.68 7.10 -5.47
C ALA A 262 -19.20 7.11 -5.96
N ASP A 263 -18.54 8.30 -5.94
CA ASP A 263 -17.16 8.49 -6.37
C ASP A 263 -16.20 8.02 -5.28
N ARG A 264 -15.95 6.72 -5.30
CA ARG A 264 -15.11 6.05 -4.29
C ARG A 264 -14.23 4.98 -4.92
N ALA A 265 -13.08 4.74 -4.30
CA ALA A 265 -12.16 3.66 -4.63
C ALA A 265 -11.72 2.93 -3.36
N LEU A 266 -11.40 1.65 -3.50
CA LEU A 266 -10.97 0.77 -2.42
C LEU A 266 -9.53 0.32 -2.64
N ALA A 267 -8.78 0.11 -1.56
CA ALA A 267 -7.46 -0.49 -1.60
C ALA A 267 -7.24 -1.42 -0.41
N LEU A 268 -6.41 -2.43 -0.60
CA LEU A 268 -5.95 -3.30 0.47
C LEU A 268 -4.69 -2.71 1.10
N PRO A 269 -4.64 -2.51 2.42
CA PRO A 269 -3.41 -2.16 3.11
C PRO A 269 -2.45 -3.37 3.15
N PRO A 270 -1.13 -3.14 3.31
CA PRO A 270 -0.48 -1.87 3.60
C PRO A 270 -0.32 -0.98 2.36
N LEU A 271 -0.53 0.33 2.53
CA LEU A 271 -0.31 1.31 1.48
C LEU A 271 1.08 1.95 1.61
N ASN A 272 1.71 2.19 0.46
CA ASN A 272 2.81 3.13 0.30
C ASN A 272 2.33 4.36 -0.49
N LEU A 273 3.18 5.36 -0.68
CA LEU A 273 2.82 6.59 -1.39
C LEU A 273 2.36 6.34 -2.83
N ALA A 274 2.95 5.35 -3.53
CA ALA A 274 2.57 4.99 -4.89
C ALA A 274 1.17 4.38 -4.94
N LEU A 275 0.86 3.46 -4.02
CA LEU A 275 -0.46 2.84 -3.90
C LEU A 275 -1.53 3.85 -3.45
N ALA A 276 -1.19 4.76 -2.52
CA ALA A 276 -2.08 5.85 -2.11
C ALA A 276 -2.41 6.78 -3.28
N ARG A 277 -1.42 7.16 -4.09
CA ARG A 277 -1.62 7.92 -5.33
C ARG A 277 -2.54 7.18 -6.30
N ALA A 278 -2.27 5.91 -6.56
CA ALA A 278 -3.08 5.08 -7.45
C ALA A 278 -4.54 4.94 -6.95
N LEU A 279 -4.76 4.86 -5.63
CA LEU A 279 -6.08 4.86 -5.03
C LEU A 279 -6.85 6.14 -5.34
N VAL A 280 -6.22 7.30 -5.11
CA VAL A 280 -6.80 8.62 -5.37
C VAL A 280 -7.10 8.81 -6.86
N GLU A 281 -6.19 8.42 -7.75
CA GLU A 281 -6.34 8.60 -9.20
C GLU A 281 -7.49 7.77 -9.81
N ARG A 282 -7.98 6.74 -9.14
CA ARG A 282 -9.16 5.97 -9.57
C ARG A 282 -10.48 6.68 -9.33
N THR A 283 -10.49 7.79 -8.60
CA THR A 283 -11.69 8.58 -8.33
C THR A 283 -11.83 9.76 -9.31
N ARG A 284 -13.05 10.25 -9.48
CA ARG A 284 -13.33 11.45 -10.30
C ARG A 284 -12.87 12.72 -9.61
N VAL A 285 -13.00 12.77 -8.28
CA VAL A 285 -12.57 13.92 -7.46
C VAL A 285 -11.08 14.21 -7.64
N SER A 286 -10.25 13.23 -7.95
CA SER A 286 -8.81 13.41 -8.23
C SER A 286 -8.52 14.47 -9.30
N ARG A 287 -9.45 14.67 -10.25
CA ARG A 287 -9.32 15.72 -11.29
C ARG A 287 -9.49 17.11 -10.70
N LEU A 288 -10.41 17.27 -9.76
CA LEU A 288 -10.63 18.54 -9.06
C LEU A 288 -9.45 18.89 -8.16
N LEU A 289 -8.84 17.87 -7.52
CA LEU A 289 -7.70 18.05 -6.63
C LEU A 289 -6.43 18.53 -7.37
N LYS A 290 -6.31 18.27 -8.67
CA LYS A 290 -5.18 18.75 -9.51
C LYS A 290 -5.26 20.24 -9.87
N GLY A 291 -6.31 20.91 -9.43
CA GLY A 291 -6.57 22.31 -9.77
C GLY A 291 -7.37 22.48 -11.08
N TRP A 292 -8.19 23.49 -11.14
CA TRP A 292 -9.01 23.79 -12.31
C TRP A 292 -9.26 25.29 -12.41
N ARG A 293 -8.95 25.92 -13.54
CA ARG A 293 -9.06 27.37 -13.76
C ARG A 293 -8.35 28.16 -12.65
N ASP A 294 -9.07 28.97 -11.90
CA ASP A 294 -8.54 29.81 -10.83
C ASP A 294 -8.42 29.09 -9.47
N VAL A 295 -8.77 27.79 -9.40
CA VAL A 295 -8.64 26.97 -8.20
C VAL A 295 -7.27 26.30 -8.19
N PRO A 296 -6.39 26.61 -7.23
CA PRO A 296 -5.08 26.01 -7.14
C PRO A 296 -5.17 24.49 -6.86
N ALA A 297 -4.14 23.76 -7.24
CA ALA A 297 -4.02 22.35 -6.88
C ALA A 297 -4.00 22.20 -5.35
N ALA A 298 -4.66 21.17 -4.86
CA ALA A 298 -4.61 20.77 -3.47
C ALA A 298 -3.27 20.11 -3.14
N ASP A 299 -2.92 20.07 -1.86
CA ASP A 299 -1.74 19.36 -1.35
C ASP A 299 -1.99 17.84 -1.40
N LEU A 300 -1.70 17.24 -2.53
CA LEU A 300 -1.88 15.81 -2.75
C LEU A 300 -0.92 14.97 -1.90
N ASP A 301 0.26 15.49 -1.58
CA ASP A 301 1.24 14.76 -0.77
C ASP A 301 0.71 14.62 0.67
N ALA A 302 0.11 15.67 1.24
CA ALA A 302 -0.58 15.58 2.52
C ALA A 302 -1.72 14.55 2.51
N LEU A 303 -2.49 14.45 1.43
CA LEU A 303 -3.53 13.44 1.28
C LEU A 303 -2.96 12.01 1.23
N TYR A 304 -1.92 11.79 0.41
CA TYR A 304 -1.28 10.47 0.32
C TYR A 304 -0.70 10.05 1.67
N GLU A 305 -0.16 11.01 2.41
CA GLU A 305 0.32 10.78 3.76
C GLU A 305 -0.77 10.36 4.74
N VAL A 306 -1.93 10.98 4.70
CA VAL A 306 -3.08 10.56 5.52
C VAL A 306 -3.46 9.11 5.21
N LEU A 307 -3.55 8.73 3.92
CA LEU A 307 -3.91 7.37 3.50
C LEU A 307 -2.89 6.32 3.97
N VAL A 308 -1.59 6.62 3.82
CA VAL A 308 -0.52 5.74 4.31
C VAL A 308 -0.54 5.65 5.84
N THR A 309 -0.83 6.75 6.53
CA THR A 309 -0.95 6.78 7.99
C THR A 309 -2.13 5.94 8.49
N VAL A 310 -3.30 6.05 7.86
CA VAL A 310 -4.46 5.21 8.17
C VAL A 310 -4.12 3.73 7.96
N SER A 311 -3.41 3.40 6.87
CA SER A 311 -2.93 2.04 6.62
C SER A 311 -2.00 1.53 7.74
N GLN A 312 -1.12 2.39 8.26
CA GLN A 312 -0.23 2.06 9.37
C GLN A 312 -1.02 1.90 10.69
N MET A 313 -2.02 2.75 10.94
CA MET A 313 -2.88 2.62 12.13
C MET A 313 -3.57 1.25 12.16
N LEU A 314 -4.07 0.75 11.03
CA LEU A 314 -4.71 -0.57 10.94
C LEU A 314 -3.73 -1.71 11.22
N ALA A 315 -2.46 -1.55 10.86
CA ALA A 315 -1.42 -2.53 11.14
C ALA A 315 -0.99 -2.53 12.62
N ASP A 316 -0.87 -1.34 13.22
CA ASP A 316 -0.41 -1.17 14.59
C ASP A 316 -1.51 -1.46 15.63
N LEU A 317 -2.77 -1.21 15.28
CA LEU A 317 -3.94 -1.22 16.17
C LEU A 317 -5.01 -2.20 15.66
N PRO A 318 -4.82 -3.51 15.81
CA PRO A 318 -5.70 -4.52 15.23
C PRO A 318 -7.12 -4.51 15.84
N GLN A 319 -7.33 -3.81 16.95
CA GLN A 319 -8.64 -3.62 17.58
C GLN A 319 -9.56 -2.70 16.77
N ILE A 320 -9.03 -1.88 15.86
CA ILE A 320 -9.85 -1.04 14.98
C ILE A 320 -10.66 -1.95 14.03
N SER A 321 -11.98 -1.86 14.14
CA SER A 321 -12.92 -2.57 13.26
C SER A 321 -13.48 -1.69 12.15
N GLU A 322 -13.57 -0.39 12.41
CA GLU A 322 -14.07 0.64 11.49
C GLU A 322 -13.36 1.97 11.79
N LEU A 323 -13.03 2.70 10.77
CA LEU A 323 -12.52 4.07 10.86
C LEU A 323 -13.19 4.88 9.75
N ASP A 324 -13.70 6.07 10.08
CA ASP A 324 -14.29 7.00 9.12
C ASP A 324 -13.85 8.42 9.47
N ILE A 325 -13.15 9.06 8.55
CA ILE A 325 -12.79 10.48 8.58
C ILE A 325 -13.69 11.17 7.56
N ASN A 326 -14.73 11.86 8.04
CA ASN A 326 -15.76 12.44 7.18
C ASN A 326 -16.37 13.70 7.82
N PRO A 327 -16.04 14.90 7.29
CA PRO A 327 -15.15 15.11 6.15
C PRO A 327 -13.67 15.25 6.56
N LEU A 328 -12.81 14.76 5.67
CA LEU A 328 -11.43 15.22 5.56
C LEU A 328 -11.41 16.38 4.57
N ILE A 329 -11.07 17.57 5.01
CA ILE A 329 -10.96 18.72 4.10
C ILE A 329 -9.53 18.84 3.56
N LEU A 330 -9.42 19.11 2.26
CA LEU A 330 -8.16 19.25 1.57
C LEU A 330 -8.14 20.50 0.69
N ASN A 331 -7.06 21.28 0.79
CA ASN A 331 -6.76 22.38 -0.13
C ASN A 331 -5.23 22.52 -0.30
N HIS A 332 -4.73 23.63 -0.84
CA HIS A 332 -3.30 23.90 -0.99
C HIS A 332 -2.52 24.06 0.33
N GLN A 333 -3.21 24.17 1.47
CA GLN A 333 -2.59 24.30 2.80
C GLN A 333 -2.45 22.96 3.54
N GLY A 334 -2.91 21.86 2.93
CA GLY A 334 -2.85 20.52 3.52
C GLY A 334 -4.22 19.91 3.81
N ALA A 335 -4.19 18.77 4.50
CA ALA A 335 -5.34 17.97 4.90
C ALA A 335 -5.70 18.24 6.36
N LEU A 336 -7.01 18.30 6.69
CA LEU A 336 -7.49 18.51 8.04
C LEU A 336 -8.78 17.68 8.28
N ALA A 337 -8.77 16.81 9.29
CA ALA A 337 -9.95 16.04 9.68
C ALA A 337 -10.89 16.89 10.53
N LEU A 338 -12.14 17.07 10.06
CA LEU A 338 -13.17 17.81 10.80
C LEU A 338 -13.97 16.90 11.72
N ASP A 339 -14.20 15.67 11.30
CA ASP A 339 -14.91 14.67 12.09
C ASP A 339 -14.26 13.31 11.92
N ALA A 340 -14.33 12.47 12.95
CA ALA A 340 -13.80 11.14 12.95
C ALA A 340 -14.66 10.19 13.78
N ARG A 341 -14.84 8.98 13.29
CA ARG A 341 -15.49 7.87 13.97
C ARG A 341 -14.58 6.65 13.95
N VAL A 342 -14.41 5.99 15.10
CA VAL A 342 -13.61 4.78 15.23
C VAL A 342 -14.40 3.73 16.00
N GLY A 343 -14.66 2.62 15.34
CA GLY A 343 -15.22 1.41 15.92
C GLY A 343 -14.12 0.44 16.35
N LEU A 344 -14.34 -0.24 17.46
CA LEU A 344 -13.40 -1.15 18.07
C LEU A 344 -14.01 -2.55 18.23
N LYS A 345 -13.18 -3.57 18.26
CA LYS A 345 -13.55 -4.95 18.60
C LYS A 345 -12.74 -5.45 19.78
N VAL A 346 -13.40 -6.16 20.70
CA VAL A 346 -12.80 -6.69 21.93
C VAL A 346 -11.77 -7.79 21.65
N SER A 347 -12.06 -8.65 20.67
CA SER A 347 -11.18 -9.73 20.26
C SER A 347 -10.66 -9.46 18.86
N ALA A 348 -9.37 -9.20 18.76
CA ALA A 348 -8.68 -9.06 17.49
C ALA A 348 -7.65 -10.19 17.36
N PRO A 349 -7.57 -10.86 16.20
CA PRO A 349 -6.41 -11.70 15.91
C PRO A 349 -5.15 -10.85 16.03
N ALA A 350 -4.10 -11.41 16.63
CA ALA A 350 -2.87 -10.69 16.87
C ALA A 350 -2.24 -10.17 15.55
N GLY A 351 -1.99 -8.87 15.49
CA GLY A 351 -1.16 -8.21 14.49
C GLY A 351 -1.60 -8.38 13.04
N ALA A 352 -0.61 -8.60 12.18
CA ALA A 352 -0.73 -8.70 10.72
C ALA A 352 -1.57 -9.89 10.21
N ALA A 353 -2.03 -10.81 11.07
CA ALA A 353 -2.76 -12.02 10.67
C ALA A 353 -4.06 -11.75 9.91
N ASN A 354 -4.63 -10.57 10.04
CA ASN A 354 -5.87 -10.16 9.37
C ASN A 354 -5.67 -9.53 7.99
N PHE A 355 -4.44 -9.27 7.57
CA PHE A 355 -4.17 -8.58 6.32
C PHE A 355 -4.08 -9.58 5.17
N ALA A 356 -4.77 -9.32 4.06
CA ALA A 356 -4.60 -10.07 2.83
C ALA A 356 -3.16 -9.93 2.27
N ILE A 357 -2.55 -8.77 2.49
CA ILE A 357 -1.14 -8.51 2.20
C ILE A 357 -0.45 -8.23 3.52
N ARG A 358 0.56 -9.04 3.89
CA ARG A 358 1.25 -8.88 5.18
C ARG A 358 2.00 -7.55 5.25
N PRO A 359 1.78 -6.75 6.30
CA PRO A 359 2.58 -5.56 6.54
C PRO A 359 4.02 -5.93 6.89
N TYR A 360 4.92 -4.96 6.78
CA TYR A 360 6.33 -5.15 7.13
C TYR A 360 6.48 -5.60 8.60
N PRO A 361 7.14 -6.75 8.86
CA PRO A 361 7.22 -7.34 10.20
C PRO A 361 8.32 -6.64 11.04
N LEU A 362 7.97 -5.52 11.67
CA LEU A 362 8.88 -4.72 12.50
C LEU A 362 9.41 -5.47 13.74
N ASP A 363 8.64 -6.40 14.27
CA ASP A 363 8.98 -7.26 15.39
C ASP A 363 10.18 -8.17 15.12
N LEU A 364 10.49 -8.40 13.84
CA LEU A 364 11.65 -9.20 13.43
C LEU A 364 12.94 -8.39 13.28
N VAL A 365 12.90 -7.07 13.49
CA VAL A 365 14.11 -6.22 13.44
C VAL A 365 14.94 -6.42 14.70
N GLN A 366 16.22 -6.69 14.52
CA GLN A 366 17.16 -6.93 15.61
C GLN A 366 18.47 -6.18 15.38
N THR A 367 18.92 -5.41 16.35
CA THR A 367 20.22 -4.74 16.29
C THR A 367 21.16 -5.36 17.33
N LEU A 368 22.39 -5.64 16.93
CA LEU A 368 23.39 -6.30 17.76
C LEU A 368 24.79 -5.75 17.44
N PRO A 369 25.73 -5.81 18.41
CA PRO A 369 27.13 -5.45 18.14
C PRO A 369 27.80 -6.55 17.29
N TRP A 370 28.52 -6.12 16.24
CA TRP A 370 29.27 -7.00 15.37
C TRP A 370 30.52 -6.30 14.84
N GLN A 371 31.70 -6.87 15.04
CA GLN A 371 33.00 -6.34 14.58
C GLN A 371 33.20 -4.85 14.90
N GLY A 372 32.86 -4.46 16.14
CA GLY A 372 33.04 -3.08 16.64
C GLY A 372 32.02 -2.05 16.13
N ARG A 373 31.00 -2.47 15.39
CA ARG A 373 29.90 -1.64 14.90
C ARG A 373 28.52 -2.24 15.21
N LEU A 374 27.49 -1.43 15.07
CA LEU A 374 26.11 -1.92 15.16
C LEU A 374 25.68 -2.55 13.84
N LEU A 375 25.19 -3.79 13.92
CA LEU A 375 24.62 -4.54 12.82
C LEU A 375 23.13 -4.66 13.04
N THR A 376 22.33 -4.32 12.04
CA THR A 376 20.88 -4.55 12.06
C THR A 376 20.53 -5.70 11.14
N LEU A 377 19.91 -6.74 11.70
CA LEU A 377 19.29 -7.84 10.96
C LEU A 377 17.81 -7.55 10.86
N ARG A 378 17.31 -7.36 9.66
CA ARG A 378 15.90 -7.00 9.43
C ARG A 378 15.35 -7.65 8.16
N PRO A 379 14.02 -7.82 8.05
CA PRO A 379 13.41 -8.16 6.76
C PRO A 379 13.77 -7.15 5.69
N ILE A 380 13.90 -7.62 4.45
CA ILE A 380 14.15 -6.78 3.28
C ILE A 380 12.93 -5.89 3.02
N ARG A 381 13.15 -4.69 2.48
CA ARG A 381 12.11 -3.71 2.13
C ARG A 381 12.16 -3.39 0.65
N PRO A 382 11.06 -2.95 0.03
CA PRO A 382 11.10 -2.45 -1.35
C PRO A 382 12.15 -1.34 -1.56
N GLU A 383 12.34 -0.46 -0.58
CA GLU A 383 13.29 0.66 -0.61
C GLU A 383 14.75 0.21 -0.62
N ASP A 384 15.03 -1.04 -0.31
CA ASP A 384 16.38 -1.60 -0.31
C ASP A 384 16.93 -1.86 -1.73
N GLU A 385 16.15 -1.64 -2.79
CA GLU A 385 16.56 -1.96 -4.17
C GLU A 385 17.94 -1.38 -4.52
N PHE A 386 18.17 -0.12 -4.19
CA PHE A 386 19.43 0.55 -4.50
C PHE A 386 20.61 -0.10 -3.75
N GLN A 387 20.50 -0.26 -2.44
CA GLN A 387 21.55 -0.90 -1.62
C GLN A 387 21.74 -2.37 -2.01
N HIS A 388 20.65 -3.08 -2.34
CA HIS A 388 20.71 -4.47 -2.77
C HIS A 388 21.43 -4.61 -4.11
N ARG A 389 21.21 -3.68 -5.04
CA ARG A 389 21.95 -3.60 -6.31
C ARG A 389 23.44 -3.37 -6.09
N GLN A 390 23.78 -2.43 -5.20
CA GLN A 390 25.20 -2.18 -4.85
C GLN A 390 25.84 -3.41 -4.22
N PHE A 391 25.15 -4.06 -3.29
CA PHE A 391 25.60 -5.29 -2.65
C PHE A 391 25.91 -6.39 -3.68
N LEU A 392 24.97 -6.64 -4.60
CA LEU A 392 25.17 -7.66 -5.66
C LEU A 392 26.31 -7.31 -6.62
N GLY A 393 26.56 -6.02 -6.85
CA GLY A 393 27.67 -5.52 -7.66
C GLY A 393 29.06 -5.67 -7.00
N GLN A 394 29.11 -5.89 -5.69
CA GLN A 394 30.33 -6.07 -4.89
C GLN A 394 30.68 -7.55 -4.66
N LEU A 395 29.90 -8.49 -5.21
CA LEU A 395 30.13 -9.92 -5.09
C LEU A 395 31.10 -10.43 -6.15
N ASP A 396 31.97 -11.33 -5.75
CA ASP A 396 32.82 -12.05 -6.68
C ASP A 396 32.00 -12.98 -7.57
N ALA A 397 32.45 -13.19 -8.82
CA ALA A 397 31.77 -14.06 -9.78
C ALA A 397 31.60 -15.50 -9.27
N GLU A 398 32.58 -16.00 -8.50
CA GLU A 398 32.52 -17.33 -7.91
C GLU A 398 31.41 -17.41 -6.83
N ASP A 399 31.22 -16.38 -6.03
CA ASP A 399 30.16 -16.34 -5.03
C ASP A 399 28.78 -16.31 -5.64
N ILE A 400 28.62 -15.57 -6.75
CA ILE A 400 27.38 -15.57 -7.52
C ILE A 400 27.14 -16.98 -8.09
N ARG A 401 28.17 -17.62 -8.67
CA ARG A 401 28.06 -18.98 -9.18
C ARG A 401 27.67 -20.00 -8.10
N MET A 402 28.26 -19.90 -6.91
CA MET A 402 27.94 -20.77 -5.78
C MET A 402 26.49 -20.59 -5.27
N ARG A 403 25.88 -19.42 -5.53
CA ARG A 403 24.50 -19.13 -5.07
C ARG A 403 23.43 -19.47 -6.10
N VAL A 404 23.67 -19.20 -7.41
CA VAL A 404 22.67 -19.33 -8.48
C VAL A 404 23.04 -20.40 -9.53
N PHE A 405 24.16 -21.09 -9.36
CA PHE A 405 24.68 -22.18 -10.22
C PHE A 405 25.06 -21.75 -11.64
N TYR A 406 24.99 -20.48 -11.97
CA TYR A 406 25.44 -19.91 -13.25
C TYR A 406 26.04 -18.52 -13.06
N SER A 407 26.86 -18.09 -14.02
CA SER A 407 27.48 -16.77 -13.99
C SER A 407 26.55 -15.73 -14.61
N ARG A 408 26.11 -14.74 -13.85
CA ARG A 408 25.30 -13.62 -14.33
C ARG A 408 25.92 -12.30 -13.91
N ARG A 409 26.12 -11.39 -14.87
CA ARG A 409 26.82 -10.12 -14.62
C ARG A 409 25.92 -8.92 -14.35
N SER A 410 24.63 -8.99 -14.66
CA SER A 410 23.71 -7.87 -14.43
C SER A 410 22.31 -8.36 -14.05
N ILE A 411 21.72 -7.68 -13.08
CA ILE A 411 20.35 -7.91 -12.63
C ILE A 411 19.53 -6.69 -13.03
N GLY A 412 18.45 -6.91 -13.78
CA GLY A 412 17.56 -5.84 -14.23
C GLY A 412 16.66 -5.30 -13.11
N HIS A 413 16.12 -4.10 -13.30
CA HIS A 413 15.21 -3.47 -12.32
C HIS A 413 14.03 -4.38 -11.93
N GLY A 414 13.35 -5.01 -12.88
CA GLY A 414 12.23 -5.91 -12.58
C GLY A 414 12.59 -7.12 -11.73
N GLU A 415 13.82 -7.63 -11.86
CA GLU A 415 14.33 -8.73 -11.04
C GLU A 415 14.69 -8.25 -9.62
N LEU A 416 15.31 -7.07 -9.50
CA LEU A 416 15.58 -6.44 -8.21
C LEU A 416 14.29 -6.13 -7.45
N ALA A 417 13.28 -5.60 -8.13
CA ALA A 417 11.97 -5.35 -7.54
C ALA A 417 11.36 -6.65 -6.98
N ARG A 418 11.46 -7.77 -7.70
CA ARG A 418 11.00 -9.08 -7.21
C ARG A 418 11.82 -9.59 -6.02
N LEU A 419 13.08 -9.22 -5.90
CA LEU A 419 13.92 -9.59 -4.77
C LEU A 419 13.67 -8.73 -3.53
N THR A 420 13.13 -7.53 -3.66
CA THR A 420 12.92 -6.60 -2.55
C THR A 420 11.46 -6.44 -2.14
N GLN A 421 10.51 -6.63 -3.08
CA GLN A 421 9.07 -6.56 -2.84
C GLN A 421 8.51 -7.99 -2.66
N ILE A 422 8.73 -8.56 -1.49
CA ILE A 422 8.36 -9.94 -1.19
C ILE A 422 7.01 -10.05 -0.47
N ASP A 423 6.35 -11.16 -0.64
CA ASP A 423 5.20 -11.55 0.17
C ASP A 423 5.69 -12.18 1.48
N TYR A 424 5.69 -11.42 2.57
CA TYR A 424 6.15 -11.88 3.89
C TYR A 424 5.37 -13.09 4.44
N GLU A 425 4.29 -13.50 3.79
CA GLU A 425 3.57 -14.72 4.15
C GLU A 425 4.26 -15.99 3.61
N ARG A 426 4.80 -15.91 2.40
CA ARG A 426 5.38 -17.08 1.71
C ARG A 426 6.88 -17.05 1.59
N GLU A 427 7.44 -15.85 1.65
CA GLU A 427 8.85 -15.60 1.46
C GLU A 427 9.38 -14.69 2.57
N MET A 428 10.54 -15.02 3.10
CA MET A 428 11.27 -14.16 4.02
C MET A 428 12.70 -13.95 3.52
N ALA A 429 13.13 -12.70 3.52
CA ALA A 429 14.52 -12.35 3.27
C ALA A 429 15.02 -11.45 4.40
N PHE A 430 16.00 -11.91 5.19
CA PHE A 430 16.69 -11.07 6.15
C PHE A 430 17.93 -10.49 5.53
N VAL A 431 18.06 -9.16 5.60
CA VAL A 431 19.27 -8.43 5.24
C VAL A 431 20.04 -8.07 6.51
N ALA A 432 21.36 -8.19 6.42
CA ALA A 432 22.27 -7.67 7.42
C ALA A 432 22.77 -6.31 6.93
N VAL A 433 22.45 -5.25 7.64
CA VAL A 433 22.83 -3.89 7.27
C VAL A 433 23.63 -3.23 8.38
N ALA A 434 24.59 -2.40 8.00
CA ALA A 434 25.35 -1.58 8.93
C ALA A 434 25.69 -0.26 8.26
N CYS A 435 25.81 0.81 9.07
CA CYS A 435 26.36 2.07 8.60
C CYS A 435 27.87 1.95 8.39
N ASP A 436 28.40 2.68 7.43
CA ASP A 436 29.84 2.81 7.25
C ASP A 436 30.45 3.44 8.53
N PRO A 437 31.59 2.95 9.02
CA PRO A 437 32.30 3.59 10.12
C PRO A 437 32.75 5.03 9.82
N ASP A 438 32.91 5.37 8.54
CA ASP A 438 33.24 6.72 8.11
C ASP A 438 31.98 7.62 8.14
N PRO A 439 31.97 8.68 8.99
CA PRO A 439 30.83 9.60 9.05
C PRO A 439 30.52 10.32 7.72
N ALA A 440 31.48 10.42 6.81
CA ALA A 440 31.30 11.00 5.47
C ALA A 440 30.45 10.08 4.56
N ASN A 441 30.36 8.78 4.90
CA ASN A 441 29.62 7.74 4.17
C ASN A 441 28.57 7.05 5.07
N ALA A 442 27.89 7.78 5.93
CA ALA A 442 26.94 7.25 6.92
C ALA A 442 25.72 6.49 6.34
N ALA A 443 25.71 6.22 5.03
CA ALA A 443 24.67 5.44 4.39
C ALA A 443 24.70 3.97 4.85
N GLU A 444 23.51 3.44 5.12
CA GLU A 444 23.31 2.02 5.44
C GLU A 444 23.76 1.14 4.25
N GLN A 445 24.60 0.14 4.51
CA GLN A 445 25.10 -0.80 3.50
C GLN A 445 24.61 -2.21 3.80
N THR A 446 24.18 -2.92 2.76
CA THR A 446 23.86 -4.36 2.86
C THR A 446 25.15 -5.17 2.85
N LEU A 447 25.32 -6.00 3.86
CA LEU A 447 26.50 -6.85 4.06
C LEU A 447 26.24 -8.33 3.72
N GLY A 448 24.98 -8.75 3.75
CA GLY A 448 24.59 -10.10 3.45
C GLY A 448 23.07 -10.24 3.44
N VAL A 449 22.60 -11.32 2.84
CA VAL A 449 21.19 -11.67 2.79
C VAL A 449 20.99 -13.17 2.90
N VAL A 450 20.00 -13.60 3.68
CA VAL A 450 19.45 -14.95 3.69
C VAL A 450 17.99 -14.86 3.27
N ARG A 451 17.57 -15.71 2.37
CA ARG A 451 16.21 -15.78 1.83
C ARG A 451 15.69 -17.19 1.96
N ALA A 452 14.44 -17.34 2.34
CA ALA A 452 13.75 -18.62 2.34
C ALA A 452 12.35 -18.45 1.70
N VAL A 453 11.97 -19.43 0.90
CA VAL A 453 10.64 -19.52 0.26
C VAL A 453 9.99 -20.79 0.76
N ALA A 454 8.85 -20.66 1.45
CA ALA A 454 8.08 -21.79 1.96
C ALA A 454 7.14 -22.34 0.88
N ASP A 455 6.95 -23.66 0.89
CA ASP A 455 5.91 -24.29 0.12
C ASP A 455 4.50 -23.89 0.62
N PRO A 456 3.44 -24.09 -0.15
CA PRO A 456 2.09 -23.72 0.25
C PRO A 456 1.60 -24.38 1.55
N ASP A 457 2.10 -25.58 1.85
CA ASP A 457 1.71 -26.39 3.01
C ASP A 457 2.60 -26.12 4.23
N ASN A 458 3.57 -25.20 4.12
CA ASN A 458 4.56 -24.83 5.15
C ASN A 458 5.34 -26.04 5.71
N ILE A 459 5.58 -27.03 4.84
CA ILE A 459 6.36 -28.22 5.16
C ILE A 459 7.85 -27.95 4.92
N ASP A 460 8.19 -27.55 3.70
CA ASP A 460 9.56 -27.26 3.31
C ASP A 460 9.75 -25.78 2.99
N ALA A 461 10.83 -25.19 3.48
CA ALA A 461 11.28 -23.88 3.06
C ALA A 461 12.64 -24.00 2.38
N GLU A 462 12.71 -23.61 1.11
CA GLU A 462 13.99 -23.58 0.39
C GLU A 462 14.72 -22.28 0.67
N PHE A 463 16.00 -22.37 1.09
CA PHE A 463 16.77 -21.18 1.41
C PHE A 463 18.00 -20.99 0.53
N GLY A 464 18.46 -19.75 0.53
CA GLY A 464 19.76 -19.39 -0.01
C GLY A 464 20.33 -18.21 0.74
N ILE A 465 21.65 -18.23 0.92
CA ILE A 465 22.39 -17.22 1.66
C ILE A 465 23.59 -16.73 0.84
N ILE A 466 23.86 -15.45 0.94
CA ILE A 466 25.06 -14.84 0.36
C ILE A 466 25.52 -13.69 1.26
N VAL A 467 26.84 -13.58 1.43
CA VAL A 467 27.51 -12.57 2.22
C VAL A 467 28.54 -11.88 1.34
N ARG A 468 28.72 -10.59 1.50
CA ARG A 468 29.71 -9.79 0.76
C ARG A 468 31.08 -10.46 0.82
N SER A 469 31.75 -10.53 -0.33
CA SER A 469 32.94 -11.38 -0.53
C SER A 469 34.10 -11.01 0.39
N ASP A 470 34.28 -9.71 0.69
CA ASP A 470 35.39 -9.15 1.50
C ASP A 470 35.25 -9.39 3.02
N ILE A 471 34.06 -9.76 3.50
CA ILE A 471 33.79 -9.94 4.95
C ILE A 471 33.43 -11.40 5.31
N LYS A 472 33.76 -12.33 4.45
CA LYS A 472 33.56 -13.76 4.73
C LYS A 472 34.44 -14.24 5.89
N GLY A 473 33.94 -15.25 6.60
CA GLY A 473 34.65 -15.81 7.75
C GLY A 473 34.49 -15.04 9.05
N LEU A 474 33.78 -13.90 9.06
CA LEU A 474 33.54 -13.09 10.25
C LEU A 474 32.23 -13.47 11.01
N GLY A 475 31.65 -14.64 10.71
CA GLY A 475 30.46 -15.16 11.42
C GLY A 475 29.11 -14.63 10.93
N LEU A 476 29.06 -13.69 9.95
CA LEU A 476 27.83 -13.07 9.49
C LEU A 476 26.84 -14.08 8.88
N GLY A 477 27.34 -15.05 8.12
CA GLY A 477 26.50 -16.10 7.55
C GLY A 477 25.78 -16.94 8.62
N ALA A 478 26.47 -17.25 9.70
CA ALA A 478 25.88 -17.99 10.83
C ALA A 478 24.78 -17.19 11.53
N LEU A 479 24.99 -15.87 11.74
CA LEU A 479 23.99 -14.99 12.34
C LEU A 479 22.72 -14.92 11.48
N LEU A 480 22.88 -14.71 10.17
CA LEU A 480 21.75 -14.64 9.23
C LEU A 480 20.98 -15.97 9.18
N LEU A 481 21.70 -17.09 9.09
CA LEU A 481 21.03 -18.40 8.97
C LEU A 481 20.35 -18.82 10.27
N ARG A 482 20.93 -18.54 11.44
CA ARG A 482 20.26 -18.74 12.74
C ARG A 482 18.97 -17.93 12.84
N LYS A 483 19.00 -16.64 12.47
CA LYS A 483 17.80 -15.81 12.46
C LYS A 483 16.70 -16.36 11.56
N MET A 484 17.06 -16.92 10.39
CA MET A 484 16.11 -17.58 9.51
C MET A 484 15.54 -18.87 10.12
N VAL A 485 16.39 -19.69 10.75
CA VAL A 485 15.96 -20.90 11.47
C VAL A 485 14.97 -20.56 12.59
N ASP A 486 15.28 -19.56 13.42
CA ASP A 486 14.41 -19.13 14.51
C ASP A 486 13.06 -18.61 14.01
N TYR A 487 13.07 -17.84 12.94
CA TYR A 487 11.86 -17.35 12.28
C TYR A 487 10.98 -18.50 11.77
N LEU A 488 11.55 -19.44 11.03
CA LEU A 488 10.80 -20.56 10.45
C LEU A 488 10.28 -21.53 11.53
N ARG A 489 11.05 -21.75 12.61
CA ARG A 489 10.56 -22.50 13.79
C ARG A 489 9.34 -21.83 14.42
N ALA A 490 9.39 -20.51 14.62
CA ALA A 490 8.26 -19.74 15.16
C ALA A 490 7.02 -19.80 14.25
N ARG A 491 7.21 -19.96 12.93
CA ARG A 491 6.12 -20.16 11.97
C ARG A 491 5.58 -21.59 11.93
N GLY A 492 6.24 -22.54 12.56
CA GLY A 492 5.85 -23.95 12.52
C GLY A 492 6.24 -24.66 11.20
N THR A 493 7.16 -24.10 10.40
CA THR A 493 7.74 -24.77 9.24
C THR A 493 8.44 -26.04 9.69
N ARG A 494 8.29 -27.14 8.94
CA ARG A 494 8.85 -28.45 9.39
C ARG A 494 10.31 -28.60 9.04
N ARG A 495 10.74 -28.21 7.85
CA ARG A 495 12.12 -28.39 7.37
C ARG A 495 12.61 -27.16 6.63
N LEU A 496 13.89 -26.86 6.82
CA LEU A 496 14.63 -25.88 6.03
C LEU A 496 15.58 -26.64 5.09
N VAL A 497 15.44 -26.42 3.80
CA VAL A 497 16.15 -27.21 2.75
C VAL A 497 16.95 -26.30 1.82
N ALA A 498 18.03 -26.79 1.26
CA ALA A 498 18.72 -26.14 0.14
C ALA A 498 19.49 -27.14 -0.72
N THR A 499 19.67 -26.79 -1.99
CA THR A 499 20.61 -27.44 -2.89
C THR A 499 21.88 -26.59 -2.98
N VAL A 500 23.04 -27.22 -2.84
CA VAL A 500 24.34 -26.56 -2.88
C VAL A 500 25.30 -27.31 -3.79
N LEU A 501 26.22 -26.60 -4.44
CA LEU A 501 27.27 -27.25 -5.22
C LEU A 501 28.18 -28.09 -4.31
N GLY A 502 28.54 -29.29 -4.74
CA GLY A 502 29.36 -30.23 -3.97
C GLY A 502 30.73 -29.66 -3.54
N ASN A 503 31.28 -28.75 -4.34
CA ASN A 503 32.53 -28.05 -4.07
C ASN A 503 32.38 -26.79 -3.18
N ASN A 504 31.17 -26.42 -2.80
CA ASN A 504 30.93 -25.29 -1.89
C ASN A 504 31.22 -25.69 -0.42
N GLN A 505 32.47 -25.88 -0.10
CA GLN A 505 32.91 -26.33 1.23
C GLN A 505 32.49 -25.40 2.34
N ARG A 506 32.54 -24.06 2.10
CA ARG A 506 32.14 -23.06 3.11
C ARG A 506 30.67 -23.18 3.51
N MET A 507 29.78 -23.34 2.51
CA MET A 507 28.35 -23.52 2.81
C MET A 507 28.08 -24.82 3.55
N ARG A 508 28.74 -25.91 3.15
CA ARG A 508 28.62 -27.23 3.79
C ARG A 508 29.13 -27.22 5.23
N GLU A 509 30.20 -26.48 5.50
CA GLU A 509 30.74 -26.32 6.85
C GLU A 509 29.80 -25.47 7.73
N LEU A 510 29.27 -24.37 7.20
CA LEU A 510 28.23 -23.57 7.88
C LEU A 510 26.99 -24.41 8.19
N ALA A 511 26.53 -25.21 7.25
CA ALA A 511 25.39 -26.11 7.43
C ALA A 511 25.68 -27.13 8.56
N ARG A 512 26.87 -27.73 8.57
CA ARG A 512 27.28 -28.68 9.63
C ARG A 512 27.33 -28.02 11.01
N GLN A 513 27.85 -26.79 11.11
CA GLN A 513 27.86 -26.02 12.37
C GLN A 513 26.47 -25.72 12.91
N LEU A 514 25.46 -25.70 12.05
CA LEU A 514 24.06 -25.47 12.39
C LEU A 514 23.22 -26.77 12.34
N GLU A 515 23.88 -27.92 12.38
CA GLU A 515 23.27 -29.25 12.49
C GLU A 515 22.42 -29.68 11.28
N PHE A 516 22.66 -29.10 10.10
CA PHE A 516 22.02 -29.57 8.87
C PHE A 516 22.58 -30.95 8.48
N GLN A 517 21.72 -31.81 8.00
CA GLN A 517 22.09 -33.07 7.34
C GLN A 517 22.51 -32.78 5.90
N ASP A 518 23.57 -33.44 5.43
CA ASP A 518 24.19 -33.23 4.12
C ASP A 518 24.20 -34.56 3.36
N HIS A 519 23.43 -34.67 2.27
CA HIS A 519 23.26 -35.86 1.44
C HIS A 519 23.64 -35.58 -0.02
N ALA A 520 24.06 -36.61 -0.72
CA ALA A 520 24.24 -36.53 -2.20
C ALA A 520 22.86 -36.27 -2.83
N SER A 521 22.80 -35.38 -3.82
CA SER A 521 21.58 -35.17 -4.59
C SER A 521 21.28 -36.38 -5.48
N PRO A 522 20.06 -36.92 -5.44
CA PRO A 522 19.69 -38.04 -6.32
C PRO A 522 19.64 -37.68 -7.81
N SER A 523 19.40 -36.39 -8.10
CA SER A 523 19.16 -35.89 -9.47
C SER A 523 20.40 -35.33 -10.16
N ASP A 524 21.44 -34.95 -9.40
CA ASP A 524 22.62 -34.28 -9.93
C ASP A 524 23.84 -34.58 -9.03
N PRO A 525 24.85 -35.32 -9.55
CA PRO A 525 26.05 -35.73 -8.80
C PRO A 525 26.94 -34.55 -8.37
N ASP A 526 26.85 -33.40 -9.06
CA ASP A 526 27.62 -32.18 -8.76
C ASP A 526 27.02 -31.37 -7.63
N THR A 527 25.80 -31.72 -7.19
CA THR A 527 25.09 -31.03 -6.14
C THR A 527 24.85 -31.87 -4.89
N ARG A 528 24.60 -31.21 -3.79
CA ARG A 528 24.24 -31.80 -2.50
C ARG A 528 22.95 -31.19 -1.97
N SER A 529 22.11 -32.02 -1.37
CA SER A 529 20.92 -31.59 -0.64
C SER A 529 21.26 -31.46 0.84
N ILE A 530 21.04 -30.29 1.39
CA ILE A 530 21.18 -30.05 2.83
C ILE A 530 19.81 -29.72 3.42
N HIS A 531 19.50 -30.27 4.60
CA HIS A 531 18.25 -29.98 5.28
C HIS A 531 18.39 -29.99 6.79
N LEU A 532 17.53 -29.21 7.47
CA LEU A 532 17.41 -29.13 8.90
C LEU A 532 15.94 -29.38 9.29
N ASP A 533 15.72 -30.34 10.20
CA ASP A 533 14.41 -30.54 10.83
C ASP A 533 14.20 -29.45 11.89
N LEU A 534 13.20 -28.61 11.69
CA LEU A 534 12.90 -27.47 12.56
C LEU A 534 12.03 -27.85 13.76
N GLN A 535 11.38 -29.01 13.74
CA GLN A 535 10.55 -29.50 14.84
C GLN A 535 11.37 -30.26 15.90
N ALA A 536 12.58 -30.69 15.54
CA ALA A 536 13.49 -31.27 16.53
C ALA A 536 13.88 -30.20 17.56
N PRO A 537 13.90 -30.52 18.86
CA PRO A 537 14.39 -29.60 19.88
C PRO A 537 15.84 -29.23 19.56
N PRO A 538 16.26 -27.96 19.77
CA PRO A 538 17.64 -27.57 19.55
C PRO A 538 18.53 -28.45 20.44
N ALA A 539 19.59 -29.01 19.84
CA ALA A 539 20.60 -29.71 20.64
C ALA A 539 21.10 -28.74 21.70
N ARG A 540 21.15 -29.21 22.95
CA ARG A 540 21.64 -28.40 24.09
C ARG A 540 23.08 -27.96 23.81
N PRO A 541 23.46 -26.70 24.12
CA PRO A 541 24.80 -26.18 23.92
C PRO A 541 25.89 -26.95 24.64
#